data_dc3d752cebc053291cdd405e52320153
#
_entry.id   dc3d752cebc053291cdd405e52320153
#
_cell.length_a   1.000
_cell.length_b   1.000
_cell.length_c   1.000
_cell.angle_alpha   90.00
_cell.angle_beta   90.00
_cell.angle_gamma   90.00
#
_symmetry.space_group_name_H-M   'P 1'
#
loop_
_entity.id
_entity.type
_entity.pdbx_description
1 polymer ?
#
loop_
_entity_poly.entity_id
_entity_poly.type
_entity_poly.pdbx_seq_one_letter_code
_entity_poly.pdbx_strand_id
1 'polypeptide(L)'
;MTIAVHQGHRLVDQGCYPVAELNGERYIHRMNCEFAGYADHILKEKGVTCTPTYWSERDDWTLAMVAAGLGFAFMPENAVKHPGVVALPVVEPEFWRSVNLVTVRGRPYSPGVGALVREAMRKKWFGQKAIAVRATQSGVDQHEATAE
;
A
#
# COMPACT_ATOMS: atom_id res chain seq x y z
N MET A 1 5.11 -0.50 -1.17
CA MET A 1 4.17 -1.41 -0.49
C MET A 1 4.89 -2.67 -0.11
N THR A 2 4.49 -3.31 0.98
CA THR A 2 5.12 -4.53 1.49
C THR A 2 4.07 -5.61 1.70
N ILE A 3 4.52 -6.84 1.90
CA ILE A 3 3.70 -7.86 2.55
C ILE A 3 4.07 -7.92 4.03
N ALA A 4 3.05 -8.06 4.87
CA ALA A 4 3.19 -8.38 6.28
C ALA A 4 3.12 -9.89 6.44
N VAL A 5 4.16 -10.49 7.02
CA VAL A 5 4.26 -11.93 7.27
C VAL A 5 4.62 -12.20 8.74
N HIS A 6 4.29 -13.38 9.23
CA HIS A 6 4.75 -13.84 10.54
C HIS A 6 6.30 -13.83 10.60
N GLN A 7 6.88 -13.45 11.73
CA GLN A 7 8.34 -13.37 11.89
C GLN A 7 9.10 -14.67 11.61
N GLY A 8 8.47 -15.83 11.77
CA GLY A 8 9.02 -17.15 11.41
C GLY A 8 8.62 -17.65 10.02
N HIS A 9 8.15 -16.75 9.15
CA HIS A 9 7.78 -17.13 7.79
C HIS A 9 9.04 -17.46 6.96
N ARG A 10 8.95 -18.52 6.11
CA ARG A 10 10.06 -19.04 5.28
C ARG A 10 10.82 -17.98 4.47
N LEU A 11 10.23 -16.85 4.23
CA LEU A 11 10.73 -15.82 3.34
C LEU A 11 11.35 -14.62 4.05
N VAL A 12 11.31 -14.61 5.39
CA VAL A 12 11.94 -13.54 6.18
C VAL A 12 13.45 -13.50 5.92
N ASP A 13 14.08 -14.65 5.76
CA ASP A 13 15.52 -14.76 5.51
C ASP A 13 15.95 -14.30 4.11
N GLN A 14 15.03 -14.19 3.16
CA GLN A 14 15.32 -13.75 1.79
C GLN A 14 15.39 -12.22 1.64
N GLY A 15 14.84 -11.47 2.60
CA GLY A 15 14.90 -10.01 2.66
C GLY A 15 14.03 -9.25 1.64
N CYS A 16 13.59 -9.89 0.56
CA CYS A 16 12.66 -9.35 -0.43
C CYS A 16 11.83 -10.48 -1.05
N TYR A 17 10.76 -10.11 -1.76
CA TYR A 17 9.74 -11.06 -2.15
C TYR A 17 9.30 -10.93 -3.61
N PRO A 18 9.70 -11.82 -4.51
CA PRO A 18 9.06 -11.91 -5.81
C PRO A 18 7.58 -12.30 -5.68
N VAL A 19 6.70 -11.64 -6.41
CA VAL A 19 5.25 -11.93 -6.36
C VAL A 19 4.95 -13.41 -6.63
N ALA A 20 5.72 -14.05 -7.48
CA ALA A 20 5.56 -15.48 -7.81
C ALA A 20 5.63 -16.42 -6.59
N GLU A 21 6.39 -16.03 -5.57
CA GLU A 21 6.55 -16.81 -4.34
C GLU A 21 5.28 -16.82 -3.45
N LEU A 22 4.30 -15.94 -3.74
CA LEU A 22 3.00 -15.92 -3.06
C LEU A 22 2.06 -17.04 -3.52
N ASN A 23 2.47 -17.80 -4.55
CA ASN A 23 1.60 -18.84 -5.10
C ASN A 23 1.30 -19.93 -4.05
N GLY A 24 0.01 -20.18 -3.85
CA GLY A 24 -0.47 -21.15 -2.85
C GLY A 24 -0.52 -20.62 -1.41
N GLU A 25 -0.01 -19.41 -1.14
CA GLU A 25 -0.01 -18.83 0.21
C GLU A 25 -1.43 -18.43 0.67
N ARG A 26 -1.64 -18.47 1.99
CA ARG A 26 -2.87 -17.99 2.62
C ARG A 26 -2.85 -16.46 2.72
N TYR A 27 -3.93 -15.83 2.32
CA TYR A 27 -4.06 -14.39 2.23
C TYR A 27 -5.15 -13.84 3.15
N ILE A 28 -4.80 -12.82 3.91
CA ILE A 28 -5.74 -12.06 4.73
C ILE A 28 -6.07 -10.78 3.98
N HIS A 29 -7.29 -10.68 3.50
CA HIS A 29 -7.74 -9.56 2.68
C HIS A 29 -8.11 -8.36 3.54
N ARG A 30 -7.45 -7.21 3.28
CA ARG A 30 -7.80 -5.93 3.90
C ARG A 30 -8.90 -5.27 3.07
N MET A 31 -10.11 -5.18 3.64
CA MET A 31 -11.29 -4.63 2.93
C MET A 31 -11.10 -3.17 2.50
N ASN A 32 -10.44 -2.35 3.32
CA ASN A 32 -10.18 -0.93 3.06
C ASN A 32 -8.79 -0.68 2.45
N CYS A 33 -8.33 -1.60 1.60
CA CYS A 33 -7.04 -1.47 0.94
C CYS A 33 -7.21 -0.78 -0.42
N GLU A 34 -6.60 0.37 -0.58
CA GLU A 34 -6.58 1.13 -1.85
C GLU A 34 -5.88 0.38 -3.00
N PHE A 35 -5.16 -0.68 -2.68
CA PHE A 35 -4.45 -1.52 -3.65
C PHE A 35 -5.11 -2.88 -3.91
N ALA A 36 -6.25 -3.19 -3.28
CA ALA A 36 -6.86 -4.52 -3.39
C ALA A 36 -7.05 -4.93 -4.86
N GLY A 37 -7.74 -4.12 -5.66
CA GLY A 37 -7.95 -4.43 -7.07
C GLY A 37 -6.66 -4.45 -7.90
N TYR A 38 -5.68 -3.62 -7.58
CA TYR A 38 -4.38 -3.63 -8.24
C TYR A 38 -3.56 -4.88 -7.88
N ALA A 39 -3.54 -5.25 -6.60
CA ALA A 39 -2.86 -6.47 -6.16
C ALA A 39 -3.47 -7.71 -6.81
N ASP A 40 -4.80 -7.81 -6.84
CA ASP A 40 -5.52 -8.92 -7.50
C ASP A 40 -5.21 -9.00 -8.99
N HIS A 41 -5.15 -7.84 -9.67
CA HIS A 41 -4.77 -7.78 -11.09
C HIS A 41 -3.36 -8.31 -11.32
N ILE A 42 -2.38 -7.88 -10.54
CA ILE A 42 -0.98 -8.33 -10.67
C ILE A 42 -0.84 -9.82 -10.36
N LEU A 43 -1.48 -10.31 -9.29
CA LEU A 43 -1.47 -11.73 -8.98
C LEU A 43 -2.01 -12.55 -10.15
N LYS A 44 -3.14 -12.14 -10.73
CA LYS A 44 -3.75 -12.79 -11.89
C LYS A 44 -2.84 -12.74 -13.12
N GLU A 45 -2.25 -11.59 -13.43
CA GLU A 45 -1.32 -11.40 -14.56
C GLU A 45 -0.09 -12.31 -14.43
N LYS A 46 0.41 -12.50 -13.22
CA LYS A 46 1.57 -13.37 -12.92
C LYS A 46 1.19 -14.84 -12.73
N GLY A 47 -0.09 -15.21 -12.88
CA GLY A 47 -0.56 -16.58 -12.67
C GLY A 47 -0.44 -17.05 -11.22
N VAL A 48 -0.39 -16.12 -10.27
CA VAL A 48 -0.27 -16.41 -8.84
C VAL A 48 -1.65 -16.55 -8.23
N THR A 49 -1.90 -17.65 -7.56
CA THR A 49 -3.16 -17.93 -6.86
C THR A 49 -2.89 -17.98 -5.36
N CYS A 50 -3.52 -17.04 -4.63
CA CYS A 50 -3.50 -17.05 -3.18
C CYS A 50 -4.85 -17.55 -2.64
N THR A 51 -4.84 -18.19 -1.48
CA THR A 51 -6.07 -18.66 -0.84
C THR A 51 -6.55 -17.62 0.16
N PRO A 52 -7.64 -16.87 -0.11
CA PRO A 52 -8.19 -15.92 0.85
C PRO A 52 -8.75 -16.69 2.05
N THR A 53 -8.29 -16.35 3.25
CA THR A 53 -8.70 -17.03 4.50
C THR A 53 -9.57 -16.15 5.37
N TYR A 54 -9.25 -14.85 5.42
CA TYR A 54 -9.98 -13.87 6.25
C TYR A 54 -10.12 -12.54 5.54
N TRP A 55 -11.17 -11.79 5.93
CA TRP A 55 -11.42 -10.41 5.50
C TRP A 55 -11.47 -9.52 6.75
N SER A 56 -10.76 -8.41 6.74
CA SER A 56 -10.70 -7.49 7.86
C SER A 56 -10.73 -6.04 7.39
N GLU A 57 -11.53 -5.22 8.04
CA GLU A 57 -11.55 -3.76 7.87
C GLU A 57 -10.53 -3.07 8.75
N ARG A 58 -9.93 -3.79 9.71
CA ARG A 58 -9.05 -3.26 10.74
C ARG A 58 -7.63 -3.77 10.56
N ASP A 59 -6.67 -2.84 10.52
CA ASP A 59 -5.25 -3.15 10.39
C ASP A 59 -4.67 -3.88 11.61
N ASP A 60 -5.11 -3.52 12.82
CA ASP A 60 -4.68 -4.18 14.06
C ASP A 60 -5.11 -5.65 14.11
N TRP A 61 -6.32 -5.96 13.68
CA TRP A 61 -6.78 -7.35 13.57
C TRP A 61 -6.05 -8.12 12.49
N THR A 62 -5.81 -7.48 11.34
CA THR A 62 -5.01 -8.08 10.27
C THR A 62 -3.62 -8.45 10.78
N LEU A 63 -2.95 -7.53 11.49
CA LEU A 63 -1.62 -7.78 12.05
C LEU A 63 -1.64 -8.90 13.10
N ALA A 64 -2.66 -8.96 13.96
CA ALA A 64 -2.81 -10.04 14.94
C ALA A 64 -2.97 -11.40 14.26
N MET A 65 -3.77 -11.48 13.19
CA MET A 65 -3.93 -12.72 12.40
C MET A 65 -2.64 -13.13 11.68
N VAL A 66 -1.91 -12.17 11.11
CA VAL A 66 -0.59 -12.42 10.52
C VAL A 66 0.40 -12.92 11.58
N ALA A 67 0.43 -12.28 12.76
CA ALA A 67 1.28 -12.71 13.88
C ALA A 67 0.95 -14.12 14.38
N ALA A 68 -0.32 -14.54 14.27
CA ALA A 68 -0.76 -15.89 14.55
C ALA A 68 -0.45 -16.91 13.42
N GLY A 69 0.19 -16.47 12.34
CA GLY A 69 0.56 -17.34 11.22
C GLY A 69 -0.62 -17.78 10.33
N LEU A 70 -1.73 -17.03 10.36
CA LEU A 70 -2.93 -17.38 9.58
C LEU A 70 -2.83 -17.04 8.10
N GLY A 71 -1.84 -16.26 7.71
CA GLY A 71 -1.58 -15.88 6.32
C GLY A 71 -0.76 -14.59 6.24
N PHE A 72 -0.50 -14.13 5.02
CA PHE A 72 0.12 -12.82 4.78
C PHE A 72 -0.94 -11.75 4.47
N ALA A 73 -0.56 -10.47 4.51
CA ALA A 73 -1.40 -9.37 4.06
C ALA A 73 -0.59 -8.31 3.32
N PHE A 74 -1.17 -7.66 2.31
CA PHE A 74 -0.58 -6.46 1.71
C PHE A 74 -0.80 -5.26 2.63
N MET A 75 0.29 -4.61 3.05
CA MET A 75 0.24 -3.47 3.96
C MET A 75 1.28 -2.40 3.59
N PRO A 76 1.01 -1.12 3.87
CA PRO A 76 2.06 -0.12 3.86
C PRO A 76 3.12 -0.46 4.92
N GLU A 77 4.40 -0.33 4.59
CA GLU A 77 5.51 -0.60 5.52
C GLU A 77 5.33 0.09 6.88
N ASN A 78 4.95 1.37 6.85
CA ASN A 78 4.74 2.17 8.06
C ASN A 78 3.55 1.72 8.92
N ALA A 79 2.66 0.89 8.40
CA ALA A 79 1.51 0.35 9.14
C ALA A 79 1.85 -0.97 9.86
N VAL A 80 2.94 -1.63 9.47
CA VAL A 80 3.38 -2.89 10.10
C VAL A 80 4.08 -2.57 11.43
N LYS A 81 3.30 -2.52 12.52
CA LYS A 81 3.75 -2.19 13.88
C LYS A 81 3.30 -3.27 14.85
N HIS A 82 3.75 -4.49 14.64
CA HIS A 82 3.46 -5.60 15.53
C HIS A 82 4.72 -6.45 15.76
N PRO A 83 5.10 -6.78 17.00
CA PRO A 83 6.39 -7.44 17.31
C PRO A 83 6.56 -8.82 16.66
N GLY A 84 5.45 -9.50 16.34
CA GLY A 84 5.48 -10.82 15.69
C GLY A 84 5.35 -10.78 14.16
N VAL A 85 5.42 -9.57 13.54
CA VAL A 85 5.20 -9.38 12.10
C VAL A 85 6.38 -8.66 11.47
N VAL A 86 6.80 -9.13 10.31
CA VAL A 86 7.86 -8.52 9.50
C VAL A 86 7.25 -7.97 8.22
N ALA A 87 7.66 -6.76 7.85
CA ALA A 87 7.33 -6.15 6.56
C ALA A 87 8.41 -6.52 5.54
N LEU A 88 8.04 -7.21 4.48
CA LEU A 88 8.94 -7.58 3.39
C LEU A 88 8.58 -6.80 2.12
N PRO A 89 9.54 -6.13 1.46
CA PRO A 89 9.28 -5.48 0.20
C PRO A 89 8.91 -6.50 -0.88
N VAL A 90 7.86 -6.19 -1.63
CA VAL A 90 7.47 -6.97 -2.80
C VAL A 90 8.24 -6.45 -4.01
N VAL A 91 8.83 -7.35 -4.76
CA VAL A 91 9.56 -7.08 -5.99
C VAL A 91 8.94 -7.87 -7.15
N GLU A 92 9.15 -7.38 -8.39
CA GLU A 92 8.71 -8.04 -9.63
C GLU A 92 7.18 -8.30 -9.77
N PRO A 93 6.37 -7.23 -9.73
CA PRO A 93 6.71 -5.80 -9.78
C PRO A 93 6.82 -5.14 -8.41
N GLU A 94 7.53 -4.02 -8.35
CA GLU A 94 7.50 -3.17 -7.17
C GLU A 94 6.15 -2.48 -7.00
N PHE A 95 5.63 -2.51 -5.78
CA PHE A 95 4.40 -1.81 -5.41
C PHE A 95 4.74 -0.51 -4.67
N TRP A 96 4.37 0.62 -5.23
CA TRP A 96 4.55 1.91 -4.58
C TRP A 96 3.29 2.78 -4.72
N ARG A 97 3.15 3.76 -3.84
CA ARG A 97 2.07 4.75 -3.91
C ARG A 97 2.62 6.15 -3.68
N SER A 98 1.99 7.13 -4.30
CA SER A 98 2.23 8.53 -3.98
C SER A 98 1.32 8.98 -2.87
N VAL A 99 1.88 9.64 -1.87
CA VAL A 99 1.10 10.38 -0.86
C VAL A 99 1.24 11.86 -1.18
N ASN A 100 0.13 12.52 -1.50
CA ASN A 100 0.12 13.88 -1.99
C ASN A 100 -0.55 14.82 -1.00
N LEU A 101 0.05 16.00 -0.81
CA LEU A 101 -0.61 17.12 -0.18
C LEU A 101 -1.31 17.94 -1.27
N VAL A 102 -2.64 17.92 -1.28
CA VAL A 102 -3.46 18.61 -2.27
C VAL A 102 -4.03 19.89 -1.67
N THR A 103 -3.91 20.98 -2.40
CA THR A 103 -4.43 22.30 -1.99
C THR A 103 -5.22 22.93 -3.12
N VAL A 104 -6.23 23.75 -2.80
CA VAL A 104 -7.02 24.48 -3.78
C VAL A 104 -6.30 25.75 -4.18
N ARG A 105 -6.05 25.94 -5.47
CA ARG A 105 -5.41 27.13 -6.00
C ARG A 105 -6.27 28.37 -5.73
N GLY A 106 -5.63 29.47 -5.31
CA GLY A 106 -6.29 30.74 -5.07
C GLY A 106 -7.12 30.83 -3.79
N ARG A 107 -7.22 29.76 -3.01
CA ARG A 107 -7.89 29.78 -1.70
C ARG A 107 -6.88 30.11 -0.61
N PRO A 108 -7.08 31.19 0.17
CA PRO A 108 -6.20 31.52 1.29
C PRO A 108 -6.31 30.42 2.36
N TYR A 109 -5.19 30.09 2.98
CA TYR A 109 -5.15 29.16 4.10
C TYR A 109 -5.54 29.86 5.40
N SER A 110 -6.29 29.16 6.25
CA SER A 110 -6.34 29.57 7.66
C SER A 110 -4.93 29.45 8.29
N PRO A 111 -4.65 30.17 9.37
CA PRO A 111 -3.33 30.14 10.00
C PRO A 111 -2.84 28.72 10.33
N GLY A 112 -3.73 27.84 10.82
CA GLY A 112 -3.42 26.46 11.15
C GLY A 112 -3.10 25.62 9.92
N VAL A 113 -3.91 25.74 8.85
CA VAL A 113 -3.66 25.03 7.59
C VAL A 113 -2.35 25.51 6.96
N GLY A 114 -2.09 26.81 6.98
CA GLY A 114 -0.83 27.37 6.47
C GLY A 114 0.39 26.86 7.25
N ALA A 115 0.29 26.70 8.55
CA ALA A 115 1.35 26.11 9.38
C ALA A 115 1.58 24.64 9.00
N LEU A 116 0.53 23.83 8.89
CA LEU A 116 0.62 22.41 8.48
C LEU A 116 1.28 22.26 7.11
N VAL A 117 0.84 23.06 6.13
CA VAL A 117 1.42 23.01 4.77
C VAL A 117 2.92 23.34 4.81
N ARG A 118 3.32 24.41 5.51
CA ARG A 118 4.75 24.77 5.66
C ARG A 118 5.55 23.64 6.30
N GLU A 119 5.06 23.05 7.38
CA GLU A 119 5.75 21.96 8.06
C GLU A 119 5.85 20.69 7.18
N ALA A 120 4.77 20.35 6.47
CA ALA A 120 4.77 19.22 5.54
C ALA A 120 5.77 19.43 4.39
N MET A 121 5.89 20.64 3.86
CA MET A 121 6.86 20.97 2.81
C MET A 121 8.31 21.03 3.30
N ARG A 122 8.53 21.38 4.57
CA ARG A 122 9.87 21.46 5.18
C ARG A 122 10.41 20.09 5.60
N LYS A 123 9.52 19.18 5.95
CA LYS A 123 9.91 17.84 6.44
C LYS A 123 10.55 17.02 5.32
N LYS A 124 11.72 16.45 5.60
CA LYS A 124 12.30 15.38 4.77
C LYS A 124 11.54 14.09 5.04
N TRP A 125 10.74 13.65 4.08
CA TRP A 125 10.00 12.40 4.17
C TRP A 125 10.92 11.25 3.78
N PHE A 126 10.86 10.12 4.52
CA PHE A 126 11.69 8.96 4.27
C PHE A 126 11.39 8.35 2.89
N GLY A 127 12.45 7.96 2.17
CA GLY A 127 12.35 7.14 0.96
C GLY A 127 11.82 7.83 -0.30
N GLN A 128 11.82 9.18 -0.38
CA GLN A 128 11.18 9.87 -1.50
C GLN A 128 12.10 10.79 -2.28
N LYS A 129 12.10 10.60 -3.61
CA LYS A 129 12.22 11.73 -4.53
C LYS A 129 10.95 12.56 -4.40
N ALA A 130 11.01 13.71 -3.73
CA ALA A 130 9.92 14.68 -3.75
C ALA A 130 9.76 15.18 -5.20
N ILE A 131 8.80 14.65 -5.93
CA ILE A 131 8.42 15.16 -7.25
C ILE A 131 7.40 16.25 -6.97
N ALA A 132 7.83 17.50 -7.07
CA ALA A 132 6.91 18.63 -7.13
C ALA A 132 6.19 18.59 -8.49
N VAL A 133 5.05 17.94 -8.55
CA VAL A 133 4.18 18.00 -9.72
C VAL A 133 3.47 19.36 -9.70
N ARG A 134 3.96 20.31 -10.49
CA ARG A 134 3.16 21.47 -10.88
C ARG A 134 2.02 20.93 -11.74
N ALA A 135 0.79 21.03 -11.26
CA ALA A 135 -0.39 20.75 -12.06
C ALA A 135 -0.39 21.71 -13.26
N THR A 136 0.06 21.24 -14.40
CA THR A 136 -0.21 21.83 -15.70
C THR A 136 -1.68 21.59 -15.99
N GLN A 137 -2.42 22.67 -16.30
CA GLN A 137 -3.76 22.56 -16.84
C GLN A 137 -3.68 21.79 -18.16
N SER A 138 -4.24 20.59 -18.17
CA SER A 138 -4.65 19.96 -19.42
C SER A 138 -5.79 19.00 -19.09
N GLY A 139 -6.98 19.33 -19.64
CA GLY A 139 -8.01 18.43 -20.13
C GLY A 139 -8.56 17.40 -19.14
N VAL A 140 -9.72 17.72 -18.62
CA VAL A 140 -10.68 16.70 -18.19
C VAL A 140 -11.08 15.93 -19.44
N ASP A 141 -10.43 14.80 -19.71
CA ASP A 141 -10.98 13.80 -20.61
C ASP A 141 -11.84 12.85 -19.78
N GLN A 142 -13.15 13.07 -19.93
CA GLN A 142 -14.19 12.17 -19.50
C GLN A 142 -14.09 10.88 -20.32
N HIS A 143 -13.68 9.78 -19.71
CA HIS A 143 -14.04 8.47 -20.21
C HIS A 143 -15.39 8.09 -19.61
N GLU A 144 -16.45 8.40 -20.35
CA GLU A 144 -17.73 7.74 -20.24
C GLU A 144 -17.53 6.24 -20.45
N ALA A 145 -17.78 5.46 -19.41
CA ALA A 145 -17.98 4.04 -19.52
C ALA A 145 -19.39 3.83 -20.09
N THR A 146 -19.47 3.53 -21.38
CA THR A 146 -20.70 3.06 -22.00
C THR A 146 -20.92 1.61 -21.58
N ALA A 147 -22.01 1.39 -20.84
CA ALA A 147 -22.56 0.07 -20.60
C ALA A 147 -23.26 -0.40 -21.89
N GLU A 148 -22.93 -1.60 -22.36
CA GLU A 148 -23.81 -2.54 -23.04
C GLU A 148 -23.44 -3.97 -22.63
#